data_5291735225731d89c64cf48ed3c50818
#
_entry.id   5291735225731d89c64cf48ed3c50818
#
_cell.length_a   1.000
_cell.length_b   1.000
_cell.length_c   1.000
_cell.angle_alpha   90.00
_cell.angle_beta   90.00
_cell.angle_gamma   90.00
#
_symmetry.space_group_name_H-M   'P 1'
#
loop_
_entity.id
_entity.type
_entity.pdbx_description
1 polymer ?
#
loop_
_entity_poly.entity_id
_entity_poly.type
_entity_poly.pdbx_seq_one_letter_code
_entity_poly.pdbx_strand_id
1 'polypeptide(L)'
;MNKLVCLFTLVATGVGVLPTAMAQPGDQAANVRVARASIQSLAPVTVVPGTVVSRSDARLAAEVTGQLTEVADVGTVVAKGDVVASIEDTVIRLRKDELLAEVERARARLKYLESEEGRYVKLAESNLAAATKLEETRSDRDVSRGDLQVAKSRLAQIEDQLARTNIRAPFSGIVVERLMMPGERVDIGRNVVRVLDQQHLEVIARAPLDYYSYVRPGQDLKIRTGQVMANATVRTVVAVGSENTHQFELRLDIESNSFPVGQTLRVSIPTSDVRDALIVPRDALVLRPEGITVFVIDKEQKAKQVTVTTGIDAGEQIEVHGDLADGDVVIIRGNERLRPGQMVSVMEG
;
A
#
# COMPACT_ATOMS: atom_id res chain seq x y z
N MET A 1 -3.42 -106.58 -23.13
CA MET A 1 -2.74 -107.21 -24.32
C MET A 1 -1.56 -106.27 -24.65
N ASN A 2 -0.35 -106.92 -24.69
CA ASN A 2 0.97 -106.51 -25.17
C ASN A 2 1.64 -105.31 -24.46
N LYS A 3 2.55 -105.48 -23.61
CA LYS A 3 4.02 -105.84 -23.71
C LYS A 3 4.75 -104.91 -24.69
N LEU A 4 5.65 -104.06 -24.19
CA LEU A 4 7.06 -104.26 -24.57
C LEU A 4 7.99 -103.45 -23.60
N VAL A 5 8.92 -104.17 -23.13
CA VAL A 5 10.11 -103.82 -22.35
C VAL A 5 11.16 -103.24 -23.30
N CYS A 6 11.89 -102.20 -22.96
CA CYS A 6 13.27 -102.01 -23.35
C CYS A 6 14.04 -101.20 -22.33
N LEU A 7 14.98 -101.83 -21.81
CA LEU A 7 16.13 -101.50 -21.00
C LEU A 7 17.14 -100.71 -21.82
N PHE A 8 17.68 -99.52 -21.30
CA PHE A 8 19.05 -99.13 -21.65
C PHE A 8 19.65 -98.12 -20.65
N THR A 9 20.68 -98.56 -20.02
CA THR A 9 21.96 -98.02 -19.57
C THR A 9 22.09 -96.59 -19.00
N LEU A 10 22.57 -96.57 -17.79
CA LEU A 10 23.14 -95.52 -16.93
C LEU A 10 24.40 -94.93 -17.60
N VAL A 11 24.41 -93.59 -17.73
CA VAL A 11 25.65 -92.80 -17.87
C VAL A 11 25.61 -91.66 -16.85
N ALA A 12 26.41 -91.73 -15.82
CA ALA A 12 26.65 -90.73 -14.80
C ALA A 12 27.58 -89.66 -15.35
N THR A 13 27.08 -88.48 -15.64
CA THR A 13 27.90 -87.27 -15.82
C THR A 13 27.67 -86.32 -14.66
N GLY A 14 28.73 -86.23 -13.80
CA GLY A 14 28.79 -85.29 -12.70
C GLY A 14 28.83 -83.85 -13.21
N VAL A 15 27.73 -83.04 -12.97
CA VAL A 15 27.73 -81.64 -13.15
C VAL A 15 28.02 -80.99 -11.78
N GLY A 16 29.22 -80.40 -11.68
CA GLY A 16 29.64 -79.65 -10.52
C GLY A 16 28.75 -78.36 -10.39
N VAL A 17 28.00 -78.34 -9.31
CA VAL A 17 27.26 -77.15 -8.91
C VAL A 17 28.28 -76.16 -8.33
N LEU A 18 28.69 -75.14 -9.11
CA LEU A 18 29.37 -73.96 -8.60
C LEU A 18 28.37 -73.17 -7.75
N PRO A 19 28.73 -72.78 -6.52
CA PRO A 19 27.89 -71.88 -5.75
C PRO A 19 27.88 -70.46 -6.45
N THR A 20 26.76 -70.06 -7.02
CA THR A 20 26.53 -68.70 -7.38
C THR A 20 26.57 -67.82 -6.09
N ALA A 21 27.70 -67.12 -5.91
CA ALA A 21 27.79 -66.05 -4.93
C ALA A 21 26.68 -65.06 -5.24
N MET A 22 25.64 -65.05 -4.42
CA MET A 22 24.68 -63.88 -4.43
C MET A 22 25.51 -62.66 -4.06
N ALA A 23 25.77 -61.80 -5.05
CA ALA A 23 26.27 -60.46 -4.82
C ALA A 23 25.23 -59.75 -3.92
N GLN A 24 25.61 -59.48 -2.67
CA GLN A 24 24.89 -58.52 -1.84
C GLN A 24 24.75 -57.22 -2.65
N PRO A 25 23.55 -56.56 -2.68
CA PRO A 25 23.44 -55.25 -3.29
C PRO A 25 24.44 -54.36 -2.57
N GLY A 26 25.54 -54.05 -3.24
CA GLY A 26 26.55 -53.14 -2.74
C GLY A 26 25.88 -51.84 -2.34
N ASP A 27 26.32 -51.29 -1.24
CA ASP A 27 25.90 -50.02 -0.63
C ASP A 27 26.20 -48.87 -1.63
N GLN A 28 25.36 -48.75 -2.67
CA GLN A 28 25.51 -47.65 -3.62
C GLN A 28 25.13 -46.38 -2.88
N ALA A 29 26.09 -45.45 -2.79
CA ALA A 29 25.86 -44.13 -2.20
C ALA A 29 24.66 -43.47 -2.88
N ALA A 30 23.68 -43.06 -2.10
CA ALA A 30 22.51 -42.39 -2.62
C ALA A 30 22.86 -40.96 -3.02
N ASN A 31 22.51 -40.57 -4.26
CA ASN A 31 22.70 -39.22 -4.72
C ASN A 31 21.71 -38.27 -4.04
N VAL A 32 22.21 -37.21 -3.37
CA VAL A 32 21.41 -36.28 -2.57
C VAL A 32 21.77 -34.83 -2.86
N ARG A 33 20.82 -33.92 -2.72
CA ARG A 33 21.08 -32.50 -2.61
C ARG A 33 21.01 -32.09 -1.15
N VAL A 34 21.82 -31.09 -0.80
CA VAL A 34 21.99 -30.65 0.58
C VAL A 34 21.79 -29.14 0.72
N ALA A 35 21.46 -28.71 1.92
CA ALA A 35 21.48 -27.34 2.37
C ALA A 35 22.14 -27.27 3.76
N ARG A 36 22.37 -26.08 4.29
CA ARG A 36 22.88 -25.92 5.66
C ARG A 36 21.74 -25.45 6.57
N ALA A 37 21.69 -26.07 7.74
CA ALA A 37 20.93 -25.52 8.86
C ALA A 37 21.58 -24.20 9.28
N SER A 38 20.79 -23.18 9.60
CA SER A 38 21.30 -21.87 10.02
C SER A 38 20.44 -21.28 11.14
N ILE A 39 21.08 -20.53 12.04
CA ILE A 39 20.35 -19.74 13.03
C ILE A 39 19.91 -18.44 12.37
N GLN A 40 18.63 -18.14 12.43
CA GLN A 40 18.07 -16.86 11.97
C GLN A 40 17.14 -16.28 13.03
N SER A 41 17.17 -14.93 13.11
CA SER A 41 16.25 -14.19 13.99
C SER A 41 14.88 -14.09 13.34
N LEU A 42 13.88 -14.78 13.86
CA LEU A 42 12.53 -14.90 13.33
C LEU A 42 11.47 -14.66 14.40
N ALA A 43 10.32 -14.16 13.97
CA ALA A 43 9.09 -14.14 14.77
C ALA A 43 8.01 -14.98 14.09
N PRO A 44 7.18 -15.70 14.84
CA PRO A 44 5.97 -16.29 14.30
C PRO A 44 5.07 -15.19 13.72
N VAL A 45 4.39 -15.47 12.61
CA VAL A 45 3.52 -14.50 11.96
C VAL A 45 2.10 -15.04 11.81
N THR A 46 1.13 -14.17 11.95
CA THR A 46 -0.25 -14.42 11.51
C THR A 46 -0.53 -13.62 10.25
N VAL A 47 -1.46 -14.08 9.44
CA VAL A 47 -1.82 -13.44 8.18
C VAL A 47 -3.19 -12.78 8.31
N VAL A 48 -3.23 -11.48 8.10
CA VAL A 48 -4.47 -10.70 8.11
C VAL A 48 -4.75 -10.08 6.75
N PRO A 49 -6.03 -9.86 6.39
CA PRO A 49 -6.36 -9.15 5.17
C PRO A 49 -6.04 -7.66 5.31
N GLY A 50 -5.49 -7.07 4.25
CA GLY A 50 -5.32 -5.63 4.09
C GLY A 50 -5.91 -5.18 2.76
N THR A 51 -6.33 -3.93 2.65
CA THR A 51 -6.88 -3.35 1.43
C THR A 51 -6.01 -2.19 0.99
N VAL A 52 -5.66 -2.15 -0.30
CA VAL A 52 -4.95 -1.04 -0.91
C VAL A 52 -5.91 0.14 -1.05
N VAL A 53 -5.53 1.28 -0.50
CA VAL A 53 -6.30 2.53 -0.62
C VAL A 53 -5.37 3.67 -1.05
N SER A 54 -5.96 4.70 -1.63
CA SER A 54 -5.24 5.96 -1.85
C SER A 54 -5.23 6.78 -0.57
N ARG A 55 -4.15 7.50 -0.31
CA ARG A 55 -4.08 8.48 0.79
C ARG A 55 -4.93 9.72 0.53
N SER A 56 -5.17 10.03 -0.75
CA SER A 56 -5.95 11.18 -1.18
C SER A 56 -7.06 10.70 -2.10
N ASP A 57 -8.28 10.68 -1.58
CA ASP A 57 -9.52 10.31 -2.26
C ASP A 57 -10.57 11.35 -1.89
N ALA A 58 -10.98 12.18 -2.85
CA ALA A 58 -11.88 13.29 -2.61
C ALA A 58 -13.06 13.29 -3.58
N ARG A 59 -14.25 13.48 -3.03
CA ARG A 59 -15.45 13.84 -3.78
C ARG A 59 -15.55 15.36 -3.82
N LEU A 60 -15.44 15.92 -5.02
CA LEU A 60 -15.44 17.36 -5.22
C LEU A 60 -16.87 17.82 -5.42
N ALA A 61 -17.30 18.73 -4.55
CA ALA A 61 -18.64 19.28 -4.55
C ALA A 61 -18.67 20.69 -5.14
N ALA A 62 -19.83 21.08 -5.67
CA ALA A 62 -20.07 22.47 -6.10
C ALA A 62 -20.16 23.42 -4.89
N GLU A 63 -19.53 24.59 -5.01
CA GLU A 63 -19.57 25.65 -4.00
C GLU A 63 -20.55 26.77 -4.36
N VAL A 64 -21.05 26.77 -5.62
CA VAL A 64 -22.08 27.67 -6.12
C VAL A 64 -23.14 26.87 -6.87
N THR A 65 -24.35 27.42 -6.93
CA THR A 65 -25.48 26.84 -7.67
C THR A 65 -25.45 27.30 -9.12
N GLY A 66 -25.69 26.39 -10.08
CA GLY A 66 -25.79 26.73 -11.50
C GLY A 66 -25.91 25.50 -12.38
N GLN A 67 -25.82 25.66 -13.68
CA GLN A 67 -25.80 24.57 -14.66
C GLN A 67 -24.36 24.17 -14.95
N LEU A 68 -24.05 22.89 -14.93
CA LEU A 68 -22.74 22.39 -15.32
C LEU A 68 -22.56 22.53 -16.83
N THR A 69 -21.49 23.20 -17.24
CA THR A 69 -21.12 23.36 -18.65
C THR A 69 -20.17 22.29 -19.10
N GLU A 70 -19.21 21.94 -18.23
CA GLU A 70 -18.19 20.94 -18.46
C GLU A 70 -17.97 20.08 -17.22
N VAL A 71 -17.71 18.80 -17.42
CA VAL A 71 -17.33 17.85 -16.35
C VAL A 71 -16.31 16.90 -16.94
N ALA A 72 -15.17 16.73 -16.28
CA ALA A 72 -14.11 15.85 -16.71
C ALA A 72 -14.57 14.38 -16.78
N ASP A 73 -14.15 13.67 -17.82
CA ASP A 73 -14.47 12.26 -18.01
C ASP A 73 -13.70 11.35 -17.04
N VAL A 74 -14.31 10.20 -16.76
CA VAL A 74 -13.63 9.15 -15.98
C VAL A 74 -12.38 8.69 -16.74
N GLY A 75 -11.27 8.56 -16.01
CA GLY A 75 -9.96 8.25 -16.57
C GLY A 75 -9.11 9.48 -16.92
N THR A 76 -9.65 10.71 -16.80
CA THR A 76 -8.87 11.93 -17.02
C THR A 76 -7.83 12.11 -15.91
N VAL A 77 -6.57 12.25 -16.29
CA VAL A 77 -5.49 12.59 -15.38
C VAL A 77 -5.48 14.10 -15.16
N VAL A 78 -5.41 14.53 -13.92
CA VAL A 78 -5.45 15.94 -13.52
C VAL A 78 -4.29 16.29 -12.59
N ALA A 79 -3.75 17.50 -12.74
CA ALA A 79 -2.80 18.06 -11.80
C ALA A 79 -3.53 18.86 -10.71
N LYS A 80 -2.86 19.11 -9.59
CA LYS A 80 -3.38 19.99 -8.54
C LYS A 80 -3.70 21.39 -9.12
N GLY A 81 -4.94 21.84 -8.92
CA GLY A 81 -5.43 23.13 -9.41
C GLY A 81 -6.15 23.08 -10.75
N ASP A 82 -6.06 21.98 -11.50
CA ASP A 82 -6.77 21.81 -12.77
C ASP A 82 -8.29 21.84 -12.55
N VAL A 83 -9.00 22.40 -13.54
CA VAL A 83 -10.46 22.46 -13.54
C VAL A 83 -11.00 21.09 -13.92
N VAL A 84 -11.82 20.51 -13.06
CA VAL A 84 -12.47 19.20 -13.28
C VAL A 84 -13.95 19.32 -13.61
N ALA A 85 -14.56 20.45 -13.30
CA ALA A 85 -15.90 20.80 -13.75
C ALA A 85 -16.08 22.32 -13.76
N SER A 86 -16.92 22.83 -14.65
CA SER A 86 -17.26 24.24 -14.78
C SER A 86 -18.77 24.43 -14.66
N ILE A 87 -19.16 25.47 -13.94
CA ILE A 87 -20.55 25.91 -13.78
C ILE A 87 -20.75 27.17 -14.60
N GLU A 88 -21.91 27.31 -15.23
CA GLU A 88 -22.27 28.48 -16.03
C GLU A 88 -22.11 29.79 -15.19
N ASP A 89 -21.33 30.75 -15.68
CA ASP A 89 -20.87 31.90 -14.94
C ASP A 89 -21.26 33.26 -15.54
N THR A 90 -22.00 33.26 -16.66
CA THR A 90 -22.35 34.49 -17.39
C THR A 90 -22.99 35.57 -16.51
N VAL A 91 -23.96 35.17 -15.68
CA VAL A 91 -24.63 36.11 -14.76
C VAL A 91 -23.66 36.69 -13.73
N ILE A 92 -22.76 35.84 -13.21
CA ILE A 92 -21.75 36.27 -12.22
C ILE A 92 -20.72 37.20 -12.86
N ARG A 93 -20.32 36.96 -14.11
CA ARG A 93 -19.42 37.85 -14.87
C ARG A 93 -20.05 39.22 -15.11
N LEU A 94 -21.31 39.26 -15.56
CA LEU A 94 -22.03 40.53 -15.75
C LEU A 94 -22.13 41.32 -14.44
N ARG A 95 -22.38 40.61 -13.31
CA ARG A 95 -22.41 41.26 -11.99
C ARG A 95 -21.04 41.79 -11.56
N LYS A 96 -19.95 41.05 -11.87
CA LYS A 96 -18.58 41.55 -11.67
C LYS A 96 -18.32 42.82 -12.42
N ASP A 97 -18.71 42.90 -13.70
CA ASP A 97 -18.48 44.07 -14.54
C ASP A 97 -19.25 45.30 -13.99
N GLU A 98 -20.50 45.11 -13.51
CA GLU A 98 -21.27 46.13 -12.83
C GLU A 98 -20.56 46.68 -11.56
N LEU A 99 -20.08 45.77 -10.70
CA LEU A 99 -19.37 46.14 -9.47
C LEU A 99 -18.01 46.77 -9.75
N LEU A 100 -17.33 46.37 -10.82
CA LEU A 100 -16.10 47.03 -11.27
C LEU A 100 -16.37 48.48 -11.64
N ALA A 101 -17.45 48.77 -12.39
CA ALA A 101 -17.86 50.13 -12.71
C ALA A 101 -18.23 50.93 -11.45
N GLU A 102 -18.84 50.30 -10.43
CA GLU A 102 -19.12 50.94 -9.14
C GLU A 102 -17.82 51.35 -8.41
N VAL A 103 -16.80 50.48 -8.39
CA VAL A 103 -15.47 50.78 -7.82
C VAL A 103 -14.83 51.98 -8.55
N GLU A 104 -14.88 52.02 -9.89
CA GLU A 104 -14.30 53.11 -10.65
C GLU A 104 -15.04 54.44 -10.39
N ARG A 105 -16.37 54.41 -10.27
CA ARG A 105 -17.16 55.60 -9.90
C ARG A 105 -16.78 56.09 -8.49
N ALA A 106 -16.70 55.20 -7.49
CA ALA A 106 -16.32 55.58 -6.13
C ALA A 106 -14.86 56.10 -6.07
N ARG A 107 -13.94 55.49 -6.83
CA ARG A 107 -12.56 55.99 -6.98
C ARG A 107 -12.48 57.38 -7.57
N ALA A 108 -13.25 57.67 -8.62
CA ALA A 108 -13.29 58.96 -9.24
C ALA A 108 -13.83 60.03 -8.26
N ARG A 109 -14.88 59.69 -7.47
CA ARG A 109 -15.43 60.60 -6.44
C ARG A 109 -14.38 60.92 -5.35
N LEU A 110 -13.71 59.90 -4.84
CA LEU A 110 -12.65 60.11 -3.84
C LEU A 110 -11.53 60.99 -4.38
N LYS A 111 -11.06 60.71 -5.60
CA LYS A 111 -10.01 61.51 -6.27
C LYS A 111 -10.42 62.99 -6.44
N TYR A 112 -11.69 63.23 -6.76
CA TYR A 112 -12.23 64.60 -6.84
C TYR A 112 -12.15 65.30 -5.48
N LEU A 113 -12.62 64.67 -4.41
CA LEU A 113 -12.60 65.20 -3.04
C LEU A 113 -11.19 65.40 -2.48
N GLU A 114 -10.25 64.51 -2.79
CA GLU A 114 -8.84 64.68 -2.46
C GLU A 114 -8.22 65.91 -3.15
N SER A 115 -8.58 66.13 -4.42
CA SER A 115 -8.17 67.34 -5.15
C SER A 115 -8.80 68.58 -4.57
N GLU A 116 -10.07 68.58 -4.16
CA GLU A 116 -10.76 69.68 -3.47
C GLU A 116 -10.12 70.00 -2.12
N GLU A 117 -9.85 68.93 -1.30
CA GLU A 117 -9.15 69.12 -0.04
C GLU A 117 -7.80 69.80 -0.25
N GLY A 118 -6.99 69.39 -1.22
CA GLY A 118 -5.71 70.03 -1.55
C GLY A 118 -5.84 71.50 -1.95
N ARG A 119 -6.97 71.89 -2.54
CA ARG A 119 -7.26 73.30 -2.83
C ARG A 119 -7.61 74.08 -1.55
N TYR A 120 -8.52 73.54 -0.71
CA TYR A 120 -8.95 74.20 0.52
C TYR A 120 -7.83 74.28 1.58
N VAL A 121 -6.92 73.31 1.64
CA VAL A 121 -5.72 73.38 2.50
C VAL A 121 -4.92 74.64 2.21
N LYS A 122 -4.66 74.98 0.93
CA LYS A 122 -3.94 76.20 0.52
C LYS A 122 -4.72 77.48 0.80
N LEU A 123 -6.05 77.45 0.70
CA LEU A 123 -6.91 78.62 0.95
C LEU A 123 -7.12 78.88 2.46
N ALA A 124 -7.17 77.88 3.29
CA ALA A 124 -7.39 77.98 4.73
C ALA A 124 -6.23 78.64 5.50
N GLU A 125 -5.02 78.66 4.92
CA GLU A 125 -3.88 79.43 5.49
C GLU A 125 -4.13 80.92 5.61
N SER A 126 -5.06 81.50 4.78
CA SER A 126 -5.33 82.94 4.72
C SER A 126 -6.77 83.34 5.02
N ASN A 127 -7.74 82.40 5.16
CA ASN A 127 -9.17 82.70 5.31
C ASN A 127 -9.88 81.71 6.24
N LEU A 128 -10.51 82.20 7.32
CA LEU A 128 -11.24 81.42 8.32
C LEU A 128 -12.47 80.69 7.75
N ALA A 129 -13.19 81.28 6.78
CA ALA A 129 -14.32 80.64 6.11
C ALA A 129 -13.84 79.42 5.27
N ALA A 130 -12.65 79.45 4.73
CA ALA A 130 -12.05 78.30 4.03
C ALA A 130 -11.67 77.16 4.98
N ALA A 131 -11.35 77.47 6.26
CA ALA A 131 -11.07 76.42 7.27
C ALA A 131 -12.29 75.54 7.57
N THR A 132 -13.49 76.15 7.71
CA THR A 132 -14.74 75.37 7.90
C THR A 132 -15.03 74.47 6.68
N LYS A 133 -14.83 75.00 5.46
CA LYS A 133 -15.04 74.20 4.23
C LYS A 133 -14.01 73.10 4.06
N LEU A 134 -12.80 73.34 4.54
CA LEU A 134 -11.79 72.28 4.61
C LEU A 134 -12.23 71.11 5.49
N GLU A 135 -12.74 71.32 6.70
CA GLU A 135 -13.24 70.28 7.58
C GLU A 135 -14.42 69.49 6.99
N GLU A 136 -15.38 70.24 6.35
CA GLU A 136 -16.48 69.59 5.61
C GLU A 136 -15.94 68.72 4.47
N THR A 137 -15.00 69.21 3.66
CA THR A 137 -14.36 68.43 2.56
C THR A 137 -13.60 67.26 3.04
N ARG A 138 -12.91 67.36 4.20
CA ARG A 138 -12.24 66.23 4.84
C ARG A 138 -13.24 65.14 5.27
N SER A 139 -14.33 65.52 5.88
CA SER A 139 -15.40 64.60 6.25
C SER A 139 -15.95 63.86 5.02
N ASP A 140 -16.29 64.63 3.96
CA ASP A 140 -16.79 64.07 2.70
C ASP A 140 -15.78 63.12 2.03
N ARG A 141 -14.49 63.49 2.04
CA ARG A 141 -13.42 62.64 1.53
C ARG A 141 -13.33 61.32 2.32
N ASP A 142 -13.41 61.37 3.66
CA ASP A 142 -13.31 60.19 4.50
C ASP A 142 -14.52 59.27 4.34
N VAL A 143 -15.73 59.83 4.18
CA VAL A 143 -16.95 59.10 3.78
C VAL A 143 -16.73 58.43 2.42
N SER A 144 -16.28 59.19 1.41
CA SER A 144 -16.03 58.63 0.07
C SER A 144 -14.95 57.58 0.03
N ARG A 145 -13.94 57.65 0.92
CA ARG A 145 -12.94 56.60 1.11
C ARG A 145 -13.59 55.34 1.67
N GLY A 146 -14.51 55.45 2.62
CA GLY A 146 -15.33 54.36 3.14
C GLY A 146 -16.17 53.72 2.04
N ASP A 147 -16.84 54.51 1.22
CA ASP A 147 -17.66 54.04 0.08
C ASP A 147 -16.84 53.27 -0.94
N LEU A 148 -15.64 53.73 -1.28
CA LEU A 148 -14.72 53.00 -2.16
C LEU A 148 -14.31 51.65 -1.54
N GLN A 149 -14.08 51.59 -0.24
CA GLN A 149 -13.74 50.35 0.43
C GLN A 149 -14.90 49.35 0.42
N VAL A 150 -16.13 49.81 0.62
CA VAL A 150 -17.34 48.97 0.50
C VAL A 150 -17.50 48.44 -0.93
N ALA A 151 -17.34 49.29 -1.95
CA ALA A 151 -17.43 48.89 -3.35
C ALA A 151 -16.36 47.82 -3.70
N LYS A 152 -15.11 48.01 -3.24
CA LYS A 152 -14.03 47.01 -3.40
C LYS A 152 -14.36 45.69 -2.71
N SER A 153 -14.93 45.71 -1.52
CA SER A 153 -15.32 44.49 -0.80
C SER A 153 -16.42 43.71 -1.52
N ARG A 154 -17.39 44.39 -2.12
CA ARG A 154 -18.45 43.80 -2.95
C ARG A 154 -17.85 43.15 -4.22
N LEU A 155 -16.92 43.83 -4.87
CA LEU A 155 -16.21 43.29 -6.04
C LEU A 155 -15.44 42.03 -5.65
N ALA A 156 -14.68 42.05 -4.56
CA ALA A 156 -13.93 40.86 -4.09
C ALA A 156 -14.84 39.66 -3.78
N GLN A 157 -16.04 39.92 -3.23
CA GLN A 157 -17.02 38.85 -2.97
C GLN A 157 -17.52 38.19 -4.26
N ILE A 158 -17.81 38.95 -5.30
CA ILE A 158 -18.28 38.37 -6.57
C ILE A 158 -17.13 37.69 -7.32
N GLU A 159 -15.89 38.17 -7.19
CA GLU A 159 -14.70 37.51 -7.73
C GLU A 159 -14.46 36.16 -7.09
N ASP A 160 -14.65 36.02 -5.77
CA ASP A 160 -14.62 34.73 -5.06
C ASP A 160 -15.72 33.78 -5.56
N GLN A 161 -16.97 34.29 -5.73
CA GLN A 161 -18.05 33.48 -6.30
C GLN A 161 -17.73 33.01 -7.72
N LEU A 162 -17.13 33.87 -8.55
CA LEU A 162 -16.71 33.53 -9.90
C LEU A 162 -15.59 32.46 -9.89
N ALA A 163 -14.64 32.58 -8.99
CA ALA A 163 -13.58 31.53 -8.85
C ALA A 163 -14.17 30.15 -8.49
N ARG A 164 -15.23 30.14 -7.67
CA ARG A 164 -15.94 28.91 -7.23
C ARG A 164 -16.83 28.29 -8.29
N THR A 165 -17.07 28.95 -9.45
CA THR A 165 -17.73 28.29 -10.58
C THR A 165 -16.87 27.22 -11.24
N ASN A 166 -15.56 27.27 -11.03
CA ASN A 166 -14.62 26.26 -11.48
C ASN A 166 -14.25 25.32 -10.33
N ILE A 167 -14.75 24.10 -10.38
CA ILE A 167 -14.39 23.05 -9.42
C ILE A 167 -12.99 22.54 -9.77
N ARG A 168 -12.05 22.66 -8.83
CA ARG A 168 -10.64 22.34 -9.08
C ARG A 168 -10.17 21.14 -8.27
N ALA A 169 -9.23 20.39 -8.86
CA ALA A 169 -8.57 19.26 -8.19
C ALA A 169 -7.67 19.75 -7.04
N PRO A 170 -7.85 19.27 -5.80
CA PRO A 170 -7.04 19.68 -4.64
C PRO A 170 -5.64 19.04 -4.63
N PHE A 171 -5.46 17.97 -5.37
CA PHE A 171 -4.22 17.22 -5.56
C PHE A 171 -4.18 16.62 -6.97
N SER A 172 -2.99 16.19 -7.40
CA SER A 172 -2.81 15.50 -8.68
C SER A 172 -3.32 14.06 -8.59
N GLY A 173 -4.05 13.60 -9.61
CA GLY A 173 -4.65 12.26 -9.58
C GLY A 173 -5.42 11.95 -10.86
N ILE A 174 -6.39 11.05 -10.75
CA ILE A 174 -7.26 10.62 -11.83
C ILE A 174 -8.73 10.76 -11.40
N VAL A 175 -9.59 11.15 -12.33
CA VAL A 175 -11.05 11.14 -12.14
C VAL A 175 -11.52 9.70 -12.20
N VAL A 176 -12.03 9.16 -11.08
CA VAL A 176 -12.51 7.77 -10.99
C VAL A 176 -14.02 7.64 -11.07
N GLU A 177 -14.75 8.72 -10.81
CA GLU A 177 -16.21 8.72 -10.83
C GLU A 177 -16.72 10.09 -11.27
N ARG A 178 -17.69 10.10 -12.19
CA ARG A 178 -18.46 11.26 -12.60
C ARG A 178 -19.87 11.11 -12.07
N LEU A 179 -20.23 11.94 -11.09
CA LEU A 179 -21.50 11.86 -10.36
C LEU A 179 -22.60 12.71 -11.01
N MET A 180 -22.22 13.70 -11.82
CA MET A 180 -23.13 14.58 -12.55
C MET A 180 -22.62 14.80 -13.97
N MET A 181 -23.56 15.12 -14.88
CA MET A 181 -23.28 15.32 -16.30
C MET A 181 -23.32 16.80 -16.68
N PRO A 182 -22.60 17.20 -17.74
CA PRO A 182 -22.80 18.52 -18.36
C PRO A 182 -24.27 18.72 -18.74
N GLY A 183 -24.79 19.93 -18.51
CA GLY A 183 -26.19 20.29 -18.71
C GLY A 183 -27.07 20.11 -17.46
N GLU A 184 -26.65 19.34 -16.47
CA GLU A 184 -27.39 19.20 -15.22
C GLU A 184 -27.24 20.44 -14.33
N ARG A 185 -28.28 20.72 -13.54
CA ARG A 185 -28.24 21.76 -12.50
C ARG A 185 -27.64 21.21 -11.22
N VAL A 186 -26.66 21.91 -10.67
CA VAL A 186 -26.01 21.57 -9.41
C VAL A 186 -26.33 22.59 -8.33
N ASP A 187 -26.52 22.11 -7.12
CA ASP A 187 -26.67 22.93 -5.91
C ASP A 187 -25.43 22.84 -5.02
N ILE A 188 -25.26 23.82 -4.14
CA ILE A 188 -24.12 23.90 -3.20
C ILE A 188 -24.05 22.61 -2.36
N GLY A 189 -22.83 22.03 -2.25
CA GLY A 189 -22.57 20.80 -1.51
C GLY A 189 -22.83 19.51 -2.28
N ARG A 190 -23.37 19.59 -3.52
CA ARG A 190 -23.58 18.41 -4.36
C ARG A 190 -22.26 17.94 -4.97
N ASN A 191 -21.92 16.67 -4.77
CA ASN A 191 -20.73 16.04 -5.36
C ASN A 191 -20.88 15.92 -6.88
N VAL A 192 -19.85 16.35 -7.62
CA VAL A 192 -19.81 16.37 -9.10
C VAL A 192 -18.88 15.29 -9.63
N VAL A 193 -17.66 15.21 -9.12
CA VAL A 193 -16.66 14.21 -9.50
C VAL A 193 -15.92 13.66 -8.28
N ARG A 194 -15.31 12.48 -8.43
CA ARG A 194 -14.38 11.91 -7.45
C ARG A 194 -13.00 11.80 -8.08
N VAL A 195 -12.00 12.35 -7.41
CA VAL A 195 -10.59 12.33 -7.81
C VAL A 195 -9.80 11.52 -6.80
N LEU A 196 -8.91 10.67 -7.30
CA LEU A 196 -8.11 9.74 -6.51
C LEU A 196 -6.63 9.88 -6.90
N ASP A 197 -5.75 9.98 -5.91
CA ASP A 197 -4.30 9.97 -6.10
C ASP A 197 -3.81 8.51 -6.26
N GLN A 198 -3.18 8.21 -7.40
CA GLN A 198 -2.62 6.89 -7.69
C GLN A 198 -1.15 6.76 -7.28
N GLN A 199 -0.49 7.86 -6.91
CA GLN A 199 0.94 7.85 -6.59
C GLN A 199 1.22 7.56 -5.12
N HIS A 200 0.31 7.93 -4.23
CA HIS A 200 0.48 7.75 -2.79
C HIS A 200 -0.54 6.74 -2.27
N LEU A 201 -0.19 5.47 -2.41
CA LEU A 201 -1.02 4.36 -1.94
C LEU A 201 -0.56 3.88 -0.56
N GLU A 202 -1.50 3.30 0.18
CA GLU A 202 -1.23 2.62 1.44
C GLU A 202 -2.08 1.36 1.56
N VAL A 203 -1.65 0.44 2.40
CA VAL A 203 -2.48 -0.72 2.79
C VAL A 203 -3.04 -0.47 4.17
N ILE A 204 -4.35 -0.56 4.29
CA ILE A 204 -5.01 -0.60 5.60
C ILE A 204 -5.27 -2.05 5.95
N ALA A 205 -4.69 -2.50 7.06
CA ALA A 205 -4.91 -3.83 7.62
C ALA A 205 -5.41 -3.72 9.06
N ARG A 206 -6.20 -4.70 9.50
CA ARG A 206 -6.69 -4.78 10.88
C ARG A 206 -6.25 -6.08 11.50
N ALA A 207 -5.70 -6.00 12.71
CA ALA A 207 -5.17 -7.13 13.44
C ALA A 207 -5.69 -7.18 14.88
N PRO A 208 -5.81 -8.38 15.50
CA PRO A 208 -6.15 -8.52 16.91
C PRO A 208 -5.24 -7.71 17.83
N LEU A 209 -5.82 -7.07 18.85
CA LEU A 209 -5.08 -6.23 19.82
C LEU A 209 -3.96 -6.97 20.54
N ASP A 210 -4.05 -8.30 20.66
CA ASP A 210 -3.01 -9.13 21.28
C ASP A 210 -1.64 -8.99 20.60
N TYR A 211 -1.62 -8.64 19.31
CA TYR A 211 -0.39 -8.49 18.53
C TYR A 211 0.12 -7.05 18.46
N TYR A 212 -0.58 -6.11 19.08
CA TYR A 212 -0.22 -4.68 19.04
C TYR A 212 1.22 -4.40 19.51
N SER A 213 1.67 -5.10 20.56
CA SER A 213 2.99 -4.91 21.16
C SER A 213 4.16 -5.31 20.24
N TYR A 214 3.89 -6.14 19.22
CA TYR A 214 4.91 -6.67 18.30
C TYR A 214 5.01 -5.90 17.00
N VAL A 215 4.16 -4.87 16.77
CA VAL A 215 4.16 -4.07 15.55
C VAL A 215 4.51 -2.63 15.87
N ARG A 216 5.51 -2.08 15.18
CA ARG A 216 6.01 -0.72 15.42
C ARG A 216 6.11 0.06 14.12
N PRO A 217 5.90 1.40 14.15
CA PRO A 217 6.20 2.25 13.01
C PRO A 217 7.67 2.08 12.54
N GLY A 218 7.87 2.06 11.22
CA GLY A 218 9.17 1.85 10.59
C GLY A 218 9.55 0.37 10.37
N GLN A 219 8.76 -0.58 10.85
CA GLN A 219 8.97 -2.00 10.65
C GLN A 219 8.51 -2.43 9.26
N ASP A 220 9.30 -3.28 8.59
CA ASP A 220 8.91 -3.88 7.32
C ASP A 220 8.12 -5.17 7.55
N LEU A 221 6.95 -5.25 6.94
CA LEU A 221 6.09 -6.42 6.95
C LEU A 221 5.97 -7.00 5.53
N LYS A 222 5.92 -8.32 5.44
CA LYS A 222 5.69 -9.01 4.16
C LYS A 222 4.22 -8.91 3.79
N ILE A 223 3.97 -8.50 2.55
CA ILE A 223 2.64 -8.49 1.94
C ILE A 223 2.62 -9.45 0.75
N ARG A 224 1.45 -10.08 0.52
CA ARG A 224 1.29 -11.03 -0.58
C ARG A 224 -0.08 -10.93 -1.24
N THR A 225 -0.10 -11.02 -2.57
CA THR A 225 -1.30 -11.23 -3.35
C THR A 225 -1.02 -12.25 -4.46
N GLY A 226 -1.77 -13.35 -4.51
CA GLY A 226 -1.46 -14.44 -5.44
C GLY A 226 -0.02 -14.92 -5.27
N GLN A 227 0.77 -14.82 -6.34
CA GLN A 227 2.18 -15.18 -6.38
C GLN A 227 3.14 -14.00 -6.11
N VAL A 228 2.62 -12.78 -6.07
CA VAL A 228 3.43 -11.58 -5.86
C VAL A 228 3.66 -11.38 -4.36
N MET A 229 4.95 -11.32 -3.98
CA MET A 229 5.40 -10.98 -2.63
C MET A 229 6.13 -9.63 -2.68
N ALA A 230 5.87 -8.77 -1.71
CA ALA A 230 6.55 -7.49 -1.55
C ALA A 230 6.70 -7.16 -0.06
N ASN A 231 7.51 -6.16 0.24
CA ASN A 231 7.60 -5.59 1.58
C ASN A 231 6.77 -4.30 1.63
N ALA A 232 6.19 -4.04 2.80
CA ALA A 232 5.48 -2.80 3.10
C ALA A 232 5.94 -2.29 4.46
N THR A 233 6.25 -1.01 4.55
CA THR A 233 6.74 -0.41 5.78
C THR A 233 5.57 0.10 6.62
N VAL A 234 5.51 -0.26 7.89
CA VAL A 234 4.50 0.25 8.84
C VAL A 234 4.70 1.74 9.02
N ARG A 235 3.77 2.54 8.50
CA ARG A 235 3.77 4.00 8.67
C ARG A 235 3.16 4.39 10.00
N THR A 236 2.03 3.80 10.34
CA THR A 236 1.25 4.17 11.54
C THR A 236 0.54 2.94 12.09
N VAL A 237 0.54 2.84 13.41
CA VAL A 237 -0.27 1.91 14.18
C VAL A 237 -1.29 2.72 14.95
N VAL A 238 -2.58 2.54 14.65
CA VAL A 238 -3.66 3.22 15.35
C VAL A 238 -4.07 2.37 16.53
N ALA A 239 -3.66 2.79 17.72
CA ALA A 239 -3.83 2.07 18.99
C ALA A 239 -5.28 2.12 19.54
N VAL A 240 -6.26 2.49 18.74
CA VAL A 240 -7.65 2.55 19.14
C VAL A 240 -8.35 1.29 18.62
N GLY A 241 -8.55 0.32 19.50
CA GLY A 241 -9.35 -0.84 19.22
C GLY A 241 -10.84 -0.49 19.15
N SER A 242 -11.54 -1.03 18.17
CA SER A 242 -13.00 -1.00 18.19
C SER A 242 -13.51 -1.91 19.32
N GLU A 243 -14.38 -1.39 20.19
CA GLU A 243 -14.99 -2.17 21.29
C GLU A 243 -15.69 -3.44 20.80
N ASN A 244 -16.16 -3.44 19.54
CA ASN A 244 -16.87 -4.57 18.95
C ASN A 244 -15.95 -5.61 18.30
N THR A 245 -14.77 -5.21 17.80
CA THR A 245 -13.90 -6.12 17.00
C THR A 245 -12.60 -6.47 17.71
N HIS A 246 -12.19 -5.72 18.74
CA HIS A 246 -10.91 -5.89 19.45
C HIS A 246 -9.70 -5.92 18.49
N GLN A 247 -9.75 -5.07 17.46
CA GLN A 247 -8.71 -4.98 16.45
C GLN A 247 -8.09 -3.57 16.44
N PHE A 248 -6.79 -3.48 16.23
CA PHE A 248 -6.12 -2.23 15.91
C PHE A 248 -5.92 -2.10 14.40
N GLU A 249 -5.76 -0.86 13.91
CA GLU A 249 -5.56 -0.57 12.50
C GLU A 249 -4.08 -0.28 12.22
N LEU A 250 -3.58 -0.89 11.15
CA LEU A 250 -2.25 -0.69 10.60
C LEU A 250 -2.34 0.03 9.27
N ARG A 251 -1.49 1.02 9.07
CA ARG A 251 -1.29 1.68 7.78
C ARG A 251 0.13 1.44 7.30
N LEU A 252 0.23 0.80 6.15
CA LEU A 252 1.49 0.37 5.56
C LEU A 252 1.74 1.15 4.28
N ASP A 253 2.94 1.67 4.13
CA ASP A 253 3.40 2.28 2.89
C ASP A 253 3.83 1.20 1.90
N ILE A 254 3.36 1.33 0.66
CA ILE A 254 3.70 0.43 -0.45
C ILE A 254 4.22 1.23 -1.64
N GLU A 255 5.01 0.60 -2.49
CA GLU A 255 5.39 1.19 -3.77
C GLU A 255 4.17 1.32 -4.68
N SER A 256 3.91 2.54 -5.15
CA SER A 256 2.66 2.97 -5.77
C SER A 256 2.27 2.23 -7.07
N ASN A 257 3.22 1.62 -7.78
CA ASN A 257 2.93 0.98 -9.07
C ASN A 257 2.71 -0.54 -8.98
N SER A 258 2.72 -1.11 -7.78
CA SER A 258 2.68 -2.56 -7.59
C SER A 258 1.27 -3.13 -7.47
N PHE A 259 0.30 -2.35 -7.02
CA PHE A 259 -1.04 -2.84 -6.68
C PHE A 259 -2.13 -1.83 -7.03
N PRO A 260 -3.25 -2.24 -7.66
CA PRO A 260 -4.39 -1.36 -7.90
C PRO A 260 -5.15 -1.02 -6.61
N VAL A 261 -5.71 0.17 -6.55
CA VAL A 261 -6.58 0.60 -5.46
C VAL A 261 -7.80 -0.33 -5.36
N GLY A 262 -8.16 -0.71 -4.14
CA GLY A 262 -9.25 -1.67 -3.85
C GLY A 262 -8.80 -3.13 -3.80
N GLN A 263 -7.54 -3.43 -4.17
CA GLN A 263 -7.04 -4.80 -4.10
C GLN A 263 -6.88 -5.26 -2.65
N THR A 264 -7.28 -6.51 -2.37
CA THR A 264 -7.02 -7.16 -1.09
C THR A 264 -5.66 -7.84 -1.12
N LEU A 265 -4.86 -7.60 -0.10
CA LEU A 265 -3.56 -8.19 0.15
C LEU A 265 -3.60 -9.02 1.44
N ARG A 266 -2.65 -9.93 1.57
CA ARG A 266 -2.37 -10.64 2.83
C ARG A 266 -1.16 -10.01 3.48
N VAL A 267 -1.29 -9.53 4.71
CA VAL A 267 -0.23 -8.90 5.50
C VAL A 267 0.21 -9.86 6.58
N SER A 268 1.51 -10.16 6.64
CA SER A 268 2.09 -11.02 7.68
C SER A 268 2.46 -10.18 8.90
N ILE A 269 1.79 -10.42 10.02
CA ILE A 269 1.97 -9.67 11.26
C ILE A 269 2.65 -10.55 12.30
N PRO A 270 3.73 -10.09 12.96
CA PRO A 270 4.38 -10.83 14.03
C PRO A 270 3.43 -11.03 15.23
N THR A 271 3.48 -12.21 15.83
CA THR A 271 2.65 -12.60 16.98
C THR A 271 3.43 -12.76 18.28
N SER A 272 4.76 -12.61 18.21
CA SER A 272 5.65 -12.57 19.38
C SER A 272 6.93 -11.79 19.04
N ASP A 273 7.78 -11.60 20.03
CA ASP A 273 9.10 -11.02 19.81
C ASP A 273 9.96 -11.89 18.90
N VAL A 274 10.90 -11.25 18.21
CA VAL A 274 11.92 -11.91 17.39
C VAL A 274 12.83 -12.74 18.30
N ARG A 275 13.07 -13.99 17.95
CA ARG A 275 14.02 -14.86 18.64
C ARG A 275 14.90 -15.62 17.64
N ASP A 276 16.05 -16.00 18.08
CA ASP A 276 16.94 -16.85 17.29
C ASP A 276 16.36 -18.27 17.21
N ALA A 277 16.23 -18.75 15.99
CA ALA A 277 15.67 -20.07 15.69
C ALA A 277 16.57 -20.82 14.71
N LEU A 278 16.82 -22.08 14.96
CA LEU A 278 17.51 -22.96 14.02
C LEU A 278 16.53 -23.35 12.91
N ILE A 279 16.85 -22.99 11.69
CA ILE A 279 15.99 -23.22 10.53
C ILE A 279 16.63 -24.16 9.54
N VAL A 280 15.79 -24.92 8.86
CA VAL A 280 16.15 -25.76 7.70
C VAL A 280 15.17 -25.46 6.55
N PRO A 281 15.59 -25.70 5.28
CA PRO A 281 14.62 -25.70 4.18
C PRO A 281 13.51 -26.70 4.42
N ARG A 282 12.27 -26.36 4.08
CA ARG A 282 11.10 -27.24 4.27
C ARG A 282 11.27 -28.61 3.60
N ASP A 283 11.97 -28.64 2.46
CA ASP A 283 12.28 -29.89 1.72
C ASP A 283 13.20 -30.83 2.48
N ALA A 284 13.86 -30.40 3.57
CA ALA A 284 14.65 -31.25 4.43
C ALA A 284 13.80 -32.16 5.34
N LEU A 285 12.53 -31.78 5.56
CA LEU A 285 11.63 -32.52 6.45
C LEU A 285 11.13 -33.81 5.78
N VAL A 286 11.29 -34.92 6.47
CA VAL A 286 10.71 -36.20 6.07
C VAL A 286 9.64 -36.60 7.08
N LEU A 287 8.39 -36.67 6.59
CA LEU A 287 7.25 -37.08 7.40
C LEU A 287 7.13 -38.60 7.38
N ARG A 288 7.17 -39.21 8.55
CA ARG A 288 7.02 -40.68 8.74
C ARG A 288 5.94 -40.93 9.79
N PRO A 289 5.39 -42.15 9.86
CA PRO A 289 4.41 -42.52 10.89
C PRO A 289 4.92 -42.28 12.32
N GLU A 290 6.24 -42.38 12.52
CA GLU A 290 6.90 -42.23 13.82
C GLU A 290 7.16 -40.77 14.18
N GLY A 291 6.99 -39.85 13.24
CA GLY A 291 7.21 -38.39 13.45
C GLY A 291 7.95 -37.72 12.31
N ILE A 292 8.31 -36.44 12.54
CA ILE A 292 9.06 -35.64 11.59
C ILE A 292 10.55 -35.83 11.82
N THR A 293 11.31 -36.10 10.74
CA THR A 293 12.74 -36.30 10.81
C THR A 293 13.48 -35.49 9.76
N VAL A 294 14.76 -35.22 10.02
CA VAL A 294 15.70 -34.61 9.08
C VAL A 294 16.90 -35.52 8.96
N PHE A 295 17.45 -35.66 7.75
CA PHE A 295 18.70 -36.38 7.54
C PHE A 295 19.86 -35.39 7.48
N VAL A 296 20.87 -35.63 8.32
CA VAL A 296 22.14 -34.88 8.38
C VAL A 296 23.25 -35.75 7.84
N ILE A 297 24.21 -35.17 7.15
CA ILE A 297 25.41 -35.85 6.70
C ILE A 297 26.44 -35.81 7.83
N ASP A 298 26.92 -36.99 8.27
CA ASP A 298 27.97 -37.09 9.26
C ASP A 298 29.38 -36.92 8.64
N LYS A 299 30.42 -36.99 9.47
CA LYS A 299 31.82 -36.86 9.03
C LYS A 299 32.28 -38.02 8.14
N GLU A 300 31.55 -39.14 8.15
CA GLU A 300 31.83 -40.36 7.37
C GLU A 300 31.00 -40.41 6.07
N GLN A 301 30.34 -39.31 5.68
CA GLN A 301 29.42 -39.24 4.54
C GLN A 301 28.24 -40.21 4.63
N LYS A 302 27.73 -40.46 5.83
CA LYS A 302 26.55 -41.28 6.08
C LYS A 302 25.36 -40.39 6.48
N ALA A 303 24.16 -40.84 6.12
CA ALA A 303 22.92 -40.15 6.50
C ALA A 303 22.54 -40.53 7.94
N LYS A 304 22.72 -39.57 8.89
CA LYS A 304 22.21 -39.66 10.27
C LYS A 304 20.78 -39.14 10.30
N GLN A 305 19.83 -39.96 10.72
CA GLN A 305 18.45 -39.55 10.93
C GLN A 305 18.32 -38.84 12.29
N VAL A 306 17.76 -37.64 12.30
CA VAL A 306 17.48 -36.84 13.51
C VAL A 306 15.98 -36.58 13.59
N THR A 307 15.38 -36.99 14.69
CA THR A 307 13.97 -36.66 14.98
C THR A 307 13.87 -35.20 15.41
N VAL A 308 12.94 -34.48 14.82
CA VAL A 308 12.76 -33.05 15.09
C VAL A 308 11.28 -32.71 15.34
N THR A 309 11.05 -31.65 16.09
CA THR A 309 9.75 -30.99 16.16
C THR A 309 9.84 -29.66 15.41
N THR A 310 8.81 -29.30 14.71
CA THR A 310 8.74 -28.03 13.93
C THR A 310 8.23 -26.90 14.80
N GLY A 311 8.78 -25.70 14.59
CA GLY A 311 8.37 -24.45 15.24
C GLY A 311 7.83 -23.43 14.22
N ILE A 312 8.47 -22.25 14.16
CA ILE A 312 8.07 -21.12 13.31
C ILE A 312 8.14 -21.50 11.83
N ASP A 313 7.04 -21.29 11.11
CA ASP A 313 6.98 -21.39 9.65
C ASP A 313 7.41 -20.05 9.01
N ALA A 314 8.53 -20.06 8.31
CA ALA A 314 9.09 -18.92 7.60
C ALA A 314 8.95 -19.03 6.06
N GLY A 315 7.96 -19.79 5.58
CA GLY A 315 7.67 -19.99 4.16
C GLY A 315 8.49 -21.15 3.55
N GLU A 316 9.60 -20.87 2.88
CA GLU A 316 10.48 -21.91 2.31
C GLU A 316 11.36 -22.57 3.38
N GLN A 317 11.46 -21.98 4.55
CA GLN A 317 12.24 -22.47 5.68
C GLN A 317 11.32 -22.70 6.88
N ILE A 318 11.75 -23.58 7.77
CA ILE A 318 11.00 -23.93 8.97
C ILE A 318 11.96 -24.11 10.16
N GLU A 319 11.54 -23.58 11.31
CA GLU A 319 12.24 -23.81 12.55
C GLU A 319 12.14 -25.29 12.96
N VAL A 320 13.27 -25.84 13.42
CA VAL A 320 13.34 -27.21 13.94
C VAL A 320 13.99 -27.23 15.31
N HIS A 321 13.43 -28.06 16.17
CA HIS A 321 14.01 -28.40 17.49
C HIS A 321 14.38 -29.88 17.53
N GLY A 322 15.64 -30.16 17.78
CA GLY A 322 16.19 -31.53 17.81
C GLY A 322 17.72 -31.51 18.01
N ASP A 323 18.35 -32.66 17.83
CA ASP A 323 19.81 -32.79 17.90
C ASP A 323 20.48 -32.32 16.59
N LEU A 324 20.35 -31.01 16.34
CA LEU A 324 20.83 -30.27 15.16
C LEU A 324 21.56 -29.01 15.62
N ALA A 325 22.67 -28.67 14.96
CA ALA A 325 23.47 -27.51 15.23
C ALA A 325 23.50 -26.56 14.02
N ASP A 326 23.88 -25.30 14.29
CA ASP A 326 24.18 -24.34 13.24
C ASP A 326 25.30 -24.84 12.33
N GLY A 327 25.08 -24.77 11.00
CA GLY A 327 26.02 -25.23 10.00
C GLY A 327 25.90 -26.70 9.61
N ASP A 328 25.05 -27.48 10.29
CA ASP A 328 24.83 -28.89 9.92
C ASP A 328 24.32 -29.02 8.49
N VAL A 329 24.85 -30.03 7.76
CA VAL A 329 24.49 -30.27 6.36
C VAL A 329 23.26 -31.17 6.33
N VAL A 330 22.12 -30.61 6.00
CA VAL A 330 20.82 -31.30 5.91
C VAL A 330 20.50 -31.70 4.47
N ILE A 331 19.91 -32.87 4.27
CA ILE A 331 19.54 -33.37 2.96
C ILE A 331 18.16 -32.88 2.57
N ILE A 332 18.05 -32.20 1.43
CA ILE A 332 16.80 -31.56 0.93
C ILE A 332 16.16 -32.34 -0.24
N ARG A 333 16.91 -33.18 -0.95
CA ARG A 333 16.37 -34.06 -2.00
C ARG A 333 17.00 -35.42 -1.92
N GLY A 334 16.21 -36.45 -2.20
CA GLY A 334 16.62 -37.87 -2.06
C GLY A 334 16.44 -38.40 -0.64
N ASN A 335 16.03 -37.58 0.32
CA ASN A 335 15.84 -37.87 1.74
C ASN A 335 14.72 -38.89 2.03
N GLU A 336 13.66 -38.95 1.19
CA GLU A 336 12.49 -39.82 1.43
C GLU A 336 12.82 -41.32 1.44
N ARG A 337 13.81 -41.73 0.64
CA ARG A 337 14.20 -43.15 0.47
C ARG A 337 15.41 -43.56 1.28
N LEU A 338 16.04 -42.62 1.99
CA LEU A 338 17.22 -42.86 2.79
C LEU A 338 16.92 -43.75 4.02
N ARG A 339 17.88 -44.59 4.34
CA ARG A 339 17.93 -45.36 5.59
C ARG A 339 19.00 -44.75 6.51
N PRO A 340 18.78 -44.79 7.84
CA PRO A 340 19.82 -44.40 8.77
C PRO A 340 21.14 -45.18 8.53
N GLY A 341 22.27 -44.46 8.49
CA GLY A 341 23.61 -45.03 8.25
C GLY A 341 23.96 -45.28 6.78
N GLN A 342 23.08 -45.00 5.82
CA GLN A 342 23.34 -45.18 4.40
C GLN A 342 24.36 -44.14 3.89
N MET A 343 25.32 -44.59 3.07
CA MET A 343 26.29 -43.70 2.39
C MET A 343 25.58 -42.80 1.38
N VAL A 344 25.96 -41.51 1.35
CA VAL A 344 25.41 -40.54 0.44
C VAL A 344 26.51 -39.88 -0.40
N SER A 345 26.15 -39.52 -1.62
CA SER A 345 26.98 -38.70 -2.53
C SER A 345 26.28 -37.40 -2.81
N VAL A 346 26.91 -36.30 -2.44
CA VAL A 346 26.36 -34.95 -2.63
C VAL A 346 26.48 -34.55 -4.09
N MET A 347 25.37 -34.26 -4.72
CA MET A 347 25.34 -33.66 -6.06
C MET A 347 25.48 -32.11 -5.94
N GLU A 348 26.52 -31.56 -6.55
CA GLU A 348 26.59 -30.12 -6.79
C GLU A 348 25.49 -29.73 -7.78
N GLY A 349 24.62 -28.81 -7.38
CA GLY A 349 23.47 -28.42 -8.17
C GLY A 349 23.46 -26.96 -8.54
#